data_132a035daf863f1a649d8d3cea262ca1
#
_entry.id   132a035daf863f1a649d8d3cea262ca1
#
_cell.length_a   1.000
_cell.length_b   1.000
_cell.length_c   1.000
_cell.angle_alpha   90.00
_cell.angle_beta   90.00
_cell.angle_gamma   90.00
#
_symmetry.space_group_name_H-M   'P 1'
#
loop_
_entity.id
_entity.type
_entity.pdbx_description
1 polymer ?
#
loop_
_entity_poly.entity_id
_entity_poly.type
_entity_poly.pdbx_seq_one_letter_code
_entity_poly.pdbx_strand_id
1 'polypeptide(L)'
;MNPEEQRQLRELLRTGRWAAIATARDNEPLASWVAVAAEDDLSGFLLHLSHLALHTRYLEVNPRISLSWSAPDGPDQPDPQQLARVSLQGRVSAISRDAAGYAVARTLYLHRLPQAAQQFELGDFELYRFVPETGRFVPGFGRVHRIGPDDLGALSGPEK
;
A
#
# COMPACT_ATOMS: atom_id res chain seq x y z
N MET A 1 -5.50 19.95 -0.93
CA MET A 1 -5.06 19.45 -2.26
C MET A 1 -5.95 20.04 -3.34
N ASN A 2 -5.36 20.50 -4.44
CA ASN A 2 -6.11 20.90 -5.63
C ASN A 2 -6.53 19.64 -6.45
N PRO A 3 -7.40 19.78 -7.49
CA PRO A 3 -7.88 18.61 -8.26
C PRO A 3 -6.75 17.80 -8.94
N GLU A 4 -5.71 18.46 -9.43
CA GLU A 4 -4.56 17.81 -10.06
C GLU A 4 -3.79 16.95 -9.05
N GLU A 5 -3.53 17.46 -7.87
CA GLU A 5 -2.87 16.74 -6.78
C GLU A 5 -3.69 15.55 -6.29
N GLN A 6 -5.02 15.70 -6.23
CA GLN A 6 -5.94 14.60 -5.91
C GLN A 6 -5.88 13.49 -6.96
N ARG A 7 -5.81 13.86 -8.24
CA ARG A 7 -5.66 12.90 -9.34
C ARG A 7 -4.34 12.15 -9.24
N GLN A 8 -3.23 12.86 -9.03
CA GLN A 8 -1.90 12.24 -8.85
C GLN A 8 -1.87 11.25 -7.67
N LEU A 9 -2.43 11.65 -6.54
CA LEU A 9 -2.49 10.78 -5.36
C LEU A 9 -3.34 9.53 -5.63
N ARG A 10 -4.51 9.72 -6.23
CA ARG A 10 -5.40 8.62 -6.63
C ARG A 10 -4.69 7.64 -7.56
N GLU A 11 -4.00 8.16 -8.58
CA GLU A 11 -3.26 7.35 -9.55
C GLU A 11 -2.17 6.54 -8.86
N LEU A 12 -1.30 7.18 -8.06
CA LEU A 12 -0.25 6.49 -7.30
C LEU A 12 -0.79 5.32 -6.47
N LEU A 13 -1.90 5.53 -5.76
CA LEU A 13 -2.46 4.52 -4.86
C LEU A 13 -3.20 3.41 -5.61
N ARG A 14 -3.92 3.73 -6.69
CA ARG A 14 -4.71 2.74 -7.44
C ARG A 14 -3.91 1.92 -8.43
N THR A 15 -2.88 2.52 -9.05
CA THR A 15 -2.07 1.83 -10.05
C THR A 15 -0.77 1.26 -9.47
N GLY A 16 -0.35 1.76 -8.32
CA GLY A 16 0.88 1.37 -7.64
C GLY A 16 0.82 -0.04 -7.05
N ARG A 17 1.16 -1.06 -7.85
CA ARG A 17 1.18 -2.48 -7.45
C ARG A 17 2.42 -2.91 -6.67
N TRP A 18 3.39 -2.04 -6.52
CA TRP A 18 4.67 -2.29 -5.88
C TRP A 18 4.98 -1.13 -4.93
N ALA A 19 5.19 -1.43 -3.65
CA ALA A 19 5.41 -0.46 -2.61
C ALA A 19 6.60 -0.82 -1.73
N ALA A 20 7.30 0.20 -1.25
CA ALA A 20 8.20 0.01 -0.12
C ALA A 20 7.37 -0.20 1.14
N ILE A 21 7.68 -1.26 1.89
CA ILE A 21 7.14 -1.51 3.22
C ILE A 21 8.23 -1.21 4.27
N ALA A 22 7.87 -0.43 5.27
CA ALA A 22 8.68 -0.21 6.46
C ALA A 22 8.03 -0.94 7.65
N THR A 23 8.81 -1.79 8.29
CA THR A 23 8.46 -2.53 9.50
C THR A 23 9.51 -2.28 10.56
N ALA A 24 9.18 -2.49 11.83
CA ALA A 24 10.14 -2.38 12.92
C ALA A 24 9.87 -3.43 13.99
N ARG A 25 10.94 -4.01 14.52
CA ARG A 25 10.93 -4.92 15.65
C ARG A 25 12.09 -4.58 16.58
N ASP A 26 11.84 -4.50 17.89
CA ASP A 26 12.88 -4.24 18.92
C ASP A 26 13.76 -3.00 18.58
N ASN A 27 13.14 -1.93 18.05
CA ASN A 27 13.79 -0.72 17.54
C ASN A 27 14.66 -0.91 16.28
N GLU A 28 14.69 -2.10 15.69
CA GLU A 28 15.37 -2.35 14.42
C GLU A 28 14.41 -2.06 13.26
N PRO A 29 14.65 -1.02 12.44
CA PRO A 29 13.85 -0.73 11.27
C PRO A 29 14.25 -1.63 10.10
N LEU A 30 13.26 -2.04 9.32
CA LEU A 30 13.47 -2.78 8.09
C LEU A 30 12.66 -2.14 6.97
N ALA A 31 13.30 -1.84 5.86
CA ALA A 31 12.64 -1.47 4.61
C ALA A 31 12.82 -2.60 3.58
N SER A 32 11.74 -2.93 2.89
CA SER A 32 11.75 -3.90 1.79
C SER A 32 10.65 -3.56 0.79
N TRP A 33 10.39 -4.43 -0.18
CA TRP A 33 9.41 -4.20 -1.22
C TRP A 33 8.37 -5.31 -1.24
N VAL A 34 7.10 -4.93 -1.46
CA VAL A 34 5.97 -5.84 -1.50
C VAL A 34 5.02 -5.53 -2.64
N ALA A 35 4.38 -6.58 -3.17
CA ALA A 35 3.23 -6.40 -4.05
C ALA A 35 2.01 -5.99 -3.23
N VAL A 36 1.22 -5.07 -3.79
CA VAL A 36 0.09 -4.46 -3.08
C VAL A 36 -1.11 -4.31 -4.02
N ALA A 37 -2.31 -4.54 -3.50
CA ALA A 37 -3.56 -4.27 -4.19
C ALA A 37 -4.42 -3.32 -3.35
N ALA A 38 -4.72 -2.13 -3.88
CA ALA A 38 -5.61 -1.18 -3.24
C ALA A 38 -7.07 -1.67 -3.31
N GLU A 39 -7.83 -1.52 -2.23
CA GLU A 39 -9.29 -1.62 -2.25
C GLU A 39 -9.90 -0.47 -3.06
N ASP A 40 -11.07 -0.69 -3.66
CA ASP A 40 -11.67 0.29 -4.59
C ASP A 40 -12.01 1.62 -3.93
N ASP A 41 -12.30 1.59 -2.63
CA ASP A 41 -12.59 2.77 -1.83
C ASP A 41 -11.36 3.37 -1.12
N LEU A 42 -10.17 2.79 -1.35
CA LEU A 42 -8.90 3.17 -0.70
C LEU A 42 -8.93 3.07 0.83
N SER A 43 -9.91 2.39 1.42
CA SER A 43 -9.98 2.17 2.86
C SER A 43 -8.96 1.16 3.37
N GLY A 44 -8.44 0.32 2.48
CA GLY A 44 -7.45 -0.69 2.79
C GLY A 44 -6.59 -1.08 1.59
N PHE A 45 -5.51 -1.78 1.90
CA PHE A 45 -4.57 -2.30 0.92
C PHE A 45 -4.24 -3.74 1.27
N LEU A 46 -4.37 -4.62 0.28
CA LEU A 46 -4.13 -6.05 0.44
C LEU A 46 -2.68 -6.40 0.13
N LEU A 47 -2.10 -7.23 0.97
CA LEU A 47 -0.75 -7.78 0.83
C LEU A 47 -0.85 -9.31 0.91
N HIS A 48 -0.08 -10.02 0.08
CA HIS A 48 0.01 -11.48 0.16
C HIS A 48 1.47 -11.85 0.40
N LEU A 49 1.80 -12.21 1.64
CA LEU A 49 3.17 -12.27 2.15
C LEU A 49 3.52 -13.67 2.64
N SER A 50 4.76 -14.08 2.36
CA SER A 50 5.33 -15.31 2.91
C SER A 50 5.77 -15.12 4.35
N HIS A 51 5.46 -16.06 5.24
CA HIS A 51 5.97 -16.13 6.62
C HIS A 51 7.50 -16.29 6.69
N LEU A 52 8.14 -16.69 5.59
CA LEU A 52 9.60 -16.80 5.51
C LEU A 52 10.27 -15.44 5.37
N ALA A 53 9.54 -14.44 4.86
CA ALA A 53 10.07 -13.09 4.66
C ALA A 53 10.30 -12.37 6.00
N LEU A 54 11.41 -11.64 6.10
CA LEU A 54 11.77 -10.94 7.33
C LEU A 54 10.75 -9.84 7.70
N HIS A 55 10.24 -9.11 6.72
CA HIS A 55 9.20 -8.10 6.96
C HIS A 55 7.91 -8.71 7.53
N THR A 56 7.54 -9.93 7.12
CA THR A 56 6.37 -10.61 7.66
C THR A 56 6.57 -10.97 9.12
N ARG A 57 7.73 -11.53 9.48
CA ARG A 57 8.08 -11.82 10.87
C ARG A 57 8.09 -10.57 11.76
N TYR A 58 8.44 -9.41 11.20
CA TYR A 58 8.42 -8.14 11.94
C TYR A 58 7.00 -7.64 12.16
N LEU A 59 6.14 -7.63 11.11
CA LEU A 59 4.77 -7.16 11.24
C LEU A 59 3.88 -8.07 12.11
N GLU A 60 4.19 -9.37 12.21
CA GLU A 60 3.49 -10.30 13.11
C GLU A 60 3.74 -9.94 14.59
N VAL A 61 4.91 -9.40 14.91
CA VAL A 61 5.23 -8.91 16.26
C VAL A 61 4.76 -7.47 16.47
N ASN A 62 4.96 -6.61 15.47
CA ASN A 62 4.56 -5.21 15.50
C ASN A 62 3.73 -4.87 14.25
N PRO A 63 2.39 -4.87 14.37
CA PRO A 63 1.51 -4.65 13.23
C PRO A 63 1.45 -3.21 12.72
N ARG A 64 2.21 -2.30 13.31
CA ARG A 64 2.36 -0.92 12.81
C ARG A 64 3.39 -0.89 11.70
N ILE A 65 2.94 -0.53 10.50
CA ILE A 65 3.77 -0.48 9.31
C ILE A 65 3.57 0.83 8.54
N SER A 66 4.45 1.10 7.60
CA SER A 66 4.25 2.11 6.58
C SER A 66 4.38 1.50 5.19
N LEU A 67 3.52 1.95 4.27
CA LEU A 67 3.66 1.70 2.84
C LEU A 67 3.98 3.00 2.12
N SER A 68 4.90 2.95 1.16
CA SER A 68 5.30 4.14 0.39
C SER A 68 5.36 3.85 -1.09
N TRP A 69 4.88 4.81 -1.89
CA TRP A 69 4.93 4.80 -3.35
C TRP A 69 5.57 6.09 -3.85
N SER A 70 6.22 6.00 -4.99
CA SER A 70 6.72 7.12 -5.76
C SER A 70 6.25 7.00 -7.20
N ALA A 71 6.05 8.13 -7.86
CA ALA A 71 5.98 8.16 -9.32
C ALA A 71 7.28 7.58 -9.90
N PRO A 72 7.22 6.95 -11.09
CA PRO A 72 8.40 6.37 -11.70
C PRO A 72 9.43 7.46 -11.99
N ASP A 73 10.70 7.17 -11.65
CA ASP A 73 11.84 7.95 -12.10
C ASP A 73 12.23 7.52 -13.52
N GLY A 74 12.78 8.43 -14.30
CA GLY A 74 13.16 8.16 -15.67
C GLY A 74 14.11 9.21 -16.24
N PRO A 75 14.68 8.96 -17.42
CA PRO A 75 15.70 9.81 -18.03
C PRO A 75 15.18 11.24 -18.34
N ASP A 76 13.87 11.39 -18.49
CA ASP A 76 13.24 12.69 -18.76
C ASP A 76 12.94 13.49 -17.48
N GLN A 77 13.22 12.92 -16.30
CA GLN A 77 13.03 13.58 -15.01
C GLN A 77 14.37 14.09 -14.46
N PRO A 78 14.65 15.38 -14.58
CA PRO A 78 15.97 15.92 -14.22
C PRO A 78 16.23 15.95 -12.71
N ASP A 79 15.16 15.94 -11.88
CA ASP A 79 15.26 16.02 -10.42
C ASP A 79 14.27 15.05 -9.76
N PRO A 80 14.76 13.96 -9.13
CA PRO A 80 13.89 13.00 -8.45
C PRO A 80 13.12 13.60 -7.27
N GLN A 81 13.51 14.75 -6.74
CA GLN A 81 12.77 15.45 -5.69
C GLN A 81 11.43 16.01 -6.19
N GLN A 82 11.26 16.17 -7.51
CA GLN A 82 10.01 16.60 -8.13
C GLN A 82 8.98 15.45 -8.27
N LEU A 83 9.40 14.21 -8.08
CA LEU A 83 8.49 13.06 -8.19
C LEU A 83 7.41 13.10 -7.11
N ALA A 84 6.17 12.91 -7.54
CA ALA A 84 5.06 12.71 -6.62
C ALA A 84 5.28 11.43 -5.80
N ARG A 85 5.09 11.52 -4.49
CA ARG A 85 5.29 10.38 -3.58
C ARG A 85 4.33 10.43 -2.40
N VAL A 86 3.95 9.26 -1.92
CA VAL A 86 3.05 9.13 -0.77
C VAL A 86 3.57 8.07 0.18
N SER A 87 3.46 8.34 1.48
CA SER A 87 3.68 7.37 2.54
C SER A 87 2.45 7.29 3.42
N LEU A 88 1.93 6.09 3.63
CA LEU A 88 0.80 5.81 4.51
C LEU A 88 1.30 5.02 5.72
N GLN A 89 0.88 5.42 6.92
CA GLN A 89 1.14 4.71 8.17
C GLN A 89 -0.16 4.18 8.73
N GLY A 90 -0.14 2.97 9.27
CA GLY A 90 -1.33 2.34 9.80
C GLY A 90 -1.04 0.97 10.38
N ARG A 91 -2.08 0.14 10.42
CA ARG A 91 -2.01 -1.21 10.97
C ARG A 91 -2.31 -2.26 9.92
N VAL A 92 -1.62 -3.38 10.04
CA VAL A 92 -1.85 -4.57 9.22
C VAL A 92 -2.41 -5.69 10.09
N SER A 93 -3.32 -6.46 9.52
CA SER A 93 -3.87 -7.69 10.14
C SER A 93 -4.01 -8.79 9.11
N ALA A 94 -3.79 -10.03 9.54
CA ALA A 94 -4.03 -11.20 8.71
C ALA A 94 -5.53 -11.38 8.44
N ILE A 95 -5.87 -11.84 7.23
CA ILE A 95 -7.22 -12.25 6.86
C ILE A 95 -7.22 -13.79 6.85
N SER A 96 -7.81 -14.39 7.88
CA SER A 96 -7.92 -15.85 7.98
C SER A 96 -8.66 -16.42 6.76
N ARG A 97 -8.21 -17.57 6.27
CA ARG A 97 -8.87 -18.29 5.16
C ARG A 97 -10.34 -18.62 5.46
N ASP A 98 -10.69 -18.79 6.73
CA ASP A 98 -12.05 -19.07 7.20
C ASP A 98 -12.89 -17.81 7.44
N ALA A 99 -12.29 -16.62 7.32
CA ALA A 99 -13.01 -15.36 7.50
C ALA A 99 -13.98 -15.11 6.33
N ALA A 100 -15.17 -14.58 6.64
CA ALA A 100 -16.19 -14.28 5.64
C ALA A 100 -15.70 -13.34 4.51
N GLY A 101 -14.75 -12.44 4.80
CA GLY A 101 -14.16 -11.51 3.82
C GLY A 101 -13.02 -12.07 2.97
N TYR A 102 -12.51 -13.28 3.27
CA TYR A 102 -11.32 -13.81 2.60
C TYR A 102 -11.50 -13.98 1.09
N ALA A 103 -12.62 -14.58 0.67
CA ALA A 103 -12.88 -14.84 -0.74
C ALA A 103 -12.95 -13.54 -1.56
N VAL A 104 -13.56 -12.50 -1.01
CA VAL A 104 -13.67 -11.17 -1.64
C VAL A 104 -12.29 -10.53 -1.74
N ALA A 105 -11.52 -10.52 -0.65
CA ALA A 105 -10.17 -9.96 -0.63
C ALA A 105 -9.22 -10.70 -1.60
N ARG A 106 -9.27 -12.04 -1.63
CA ARG A 106 -8.50 -12.86 -2.57
C ARG A 106 -8.87 -12.53 -4.02
N THR A 107 -10.16 -12.41 -4.32
CA THR A 107 -10.64 -12.08 -5.68
C THR A 107 -10.15 -10.70 -6.10
N LEU A 108 -10.25 -9.69 -5.25
CA LEU A 108 -9.74 -8.35 -5.49
C LEU A 108 -8.22 -8.36 -5.71
N TYR A 109 -7.47 -9.04 -4.83
CA TYR A 109 -6.02 -9.14 -4.96
C TYR A 109 -5.61 -9.76 -6.30
N LEU A 110 -6.24 -10.87 -6.69
CA LEU A 110 -5.95 -11.57 -7.95
C LEU A 110 -6.43 -10.80 -9.19
N HIS A 111 -7.48 -9.98 -9.06
CA HIS A 111 -7.89 -9.07 -10.13
C HIS A 111 -6.79 -8.03 -10.42
N ARG A 112 -6.16 -7.49 -9.37
CA ARG A 112 -5.06 -6.51 -9.49
C ARG A 112 -3.72 -7.15 -9.84
N LEU A 113 -3.48 -8.37 -9.37
CA LEU A 113 -2.21 -9.12 -9.44
C LEU A 113 -2.46 -10.57 -9.88
N PRO A 114 -2.91 -10.81 -11.12
CA PRO A 114 -3.27 -12.17 -11.57
C PRO A 114 -2.08 -13.15 -11.54
N GLN A 115 -0.84 -12.66 -11.62
CA GLN A 115 0.37 -13.48 -11.56
C GLN A 115 0.56 -14.14 -10.18
N ALA A 116 -0.09 -13.60 -9.14
CA ALA A 116 0.01 -14.13 -7.78
C ALA A 116 -0.81 -15.41 -7.54
N ALA A 117 -1.58 -15.89 -8.52
CA ALA A 117 -2.46 -17.05 -8.34
C ALA A 117 -1.73 -18.30 -7.82
N GLN A 118 -0.53 -18.58 -8.34
CA GLN A 118 0.28 -19.73 -7.90
C GLN A 118 0.73 -19.60 -6.44
N GLN A 119 0.96 -18.38 -5.94
CA GLN A 119 1.40 -18.15 -4.57
C GLN A 119 0.32 -18.48 -3.55
N PHE A 120 -0.98 -18.41 -3.93
CA PHE A 120 -2.10 -18.82 -3.08
C PHE A 120 -2.16 -20.33 -2.82
N GLU A 121 -1.47 -21.13 -3.65
CA GLU A 121 -1.35 -22.58 -3.46
C GLU A 121 -0.17 -22.94 -2.54
N LEU A 122 0.68 -21.96 -2.18
CA LEU A 122 1.80 -22.16 -1.27
C LEU A 122 1.33 -22.03 0.19
N GLY A 123 1.78 -22.97 1.03
CA GLY A 123 1.33 -23.04 2.43
C GLY A 123 1.94 -21.98 3.35
N ASP A 124 3.00 -21.30 2.92
CA ASP A 124 3.71 -20.30 3.70
C ASP A 124 3.26 -18.86 3.41
N PHE A 125 2.28 -18.66 2.52
CA PHE A 125 1.73 -17.34 2.22
C PHE A 125 0.41 -17.11 2.94
N GLU A 126 0.24 -15.87 3.43
CA GLU A 126 -0.99 -15.40 4.05
C GLU A 126 -1.42 -14.04 3.49
N LEU A 127 -2.73 -13.83 3.45
CA LEU A 127 -3.32 -12.57 3.00
C LEU A 127 -3.48 -11.63 4.19
N TYR A 128 -3.00 -10.40 4.01
CA TYR A 128 -3.07 -9.35 5.02
C TYR A 128 -3.85 -8.14 4.48
N ARG A 129 -4.49 -7.41 5.37
CA ARG A 129 -5.10 -6.12 5.09
C ARG A 129 -4.38 -5.03 5.88
N PHE A 130 -3.85 -4.04 5.19
CA PHE A 130 -3.33 -2.81 5.78
C PHE A 130 -4.42 -1.75 5.78
N VAL A 131 -4.68 -1.14 6.93
CA VAL A 131 -5.62 -0.02 7.11
C VAL A 131 -4.82 1.23 7.43
N PRO A 132 -4.82 2.25 6.54
CA PRO A 132 -4.12 3.50 6.79
C PRO A 132 -4.81 4.33 7.87
N GLU A 133 -4.01 4.89 8.80
CA GLU A 133 -4.45 5.82 9.85
C GLU A 133 -4.06 7.26 9.54
N THR A 134 -2.91 7.44 8.90
CA THR A 134 -2.38 8.75 8.52
C THR A 134 -1.40 8.60 7.36
N GLY A 135 -1.12 9.69 6.67
CA GLY A 135 -0.13 9.68 5.60
C GLY A 135 0.40 11.07 5.28
N ARG A 136 1.39 11.08 4.40
CA ARG A 136 1.98 12.29 3.82
C ARG A 136 2.05 12.10 2.32
N PHE A 137 1.47 13.05 1.60
CA PHE A 137 1.55 13.14 0.16
C PHE A 137 2.38 14.36 -0.24
N VAL A 138 3.32 14.15 -1.11
CA VAL A 138 4.21 15.17 -1.69
C VAL A 138 3.98 15.15 -3.20
N PRO A 139 3.22 16.10 -3.77
CA PRO A 139 2.96 16.16 -5.22
C PRO A 139 4.18 16.58 -6.05
N GLY A 140 5.18 17.16 -5.40
CA GLY A 140 6.43 17.65 -5.97
C GLY A 140 7.20 18.46 -4.94
N PHE A 141 8.33 19.02 -5.33
CA PHE A 141 9.18 19.77 -4.42
C PHE A 141 8.44 20.95 -3.77
N GLY A 142 8.64 21.12 -2.47
CA GLY A 142 8.16 22.27 -1.69
C GLY A 142 6.69 22.17 -1.21
N ARG A 143 5.96 21.12 -1.53
CA ARG A 143 4.57 20.93 -1.06
C ARG A 143 4.40 19.59 -0.35
N VAL A 144 3.73 19.61 0.80
CA VAL A 144 3.42 18.42 1.59
C VAL A 144 1.99 18.51 2.11
N HIS A 145 1.20 17.48 1.87
CA HIS A 145 -0.14 17.34 2.42
C HIS A 145 -0.15 16.21 3.46
N ARG A 146 -0.73 16.50 4.62
CA ARG A 146 -1.13 15.43 5.55
C ARG A 146 -2.46 14.88 5.05
N ILE A 147 -2.56 13.56 5.00
CA ILE A 147 -3.77 12.86 4.56
C ILE A 147 -4.22 11.86 5.61
N GLY A 148 -5.52 11.66 5.70
CA GLY A 148 -6.16 10.72 6.59
C GLY A 148 -7.18 9.83 5.87
N PRO A 149 -7.91 8.96 6.59
CA PRO A 149 -8.92 8.08 6.01
C PRO A 149 -10.01 8.82 5.23
N ASP A 150 -10.46 9.98 5.73
CA ASP A 150 -11.49 10.79 5.06
C ASP A 150 -10.99 11.33 3.70
N ASP A 151 -9.73 11.76 3.63
CA ASP A 151 -9.12 12.21 2.38
C ASP A 151 -9.04 11.06 1.37
N LEU A 152 -8.66 9.86 1.82
CA LEU A 152 -8.59 8.65 0.99
C LEU A 152 -9.98 8.26 0.48
N GLY A 153 -10.99 8.27 1.36
CA GLY A 153 -12.38 8.02 1.00
C GLY A 153 -12.90 9.00 -0.04
N ALA A 154 -12.55 10.28 0.07
CA ALA A 154 -12.93 11.31 -0.92
C ALA A 154 -12.32 11.07 -2.31
N LEU A 155 -11.18 10.37 -2.39
CA LEU A 155 -10.55 10.00 -3.66
C LEU A 155 -11.21 8.80 -4.34
N SER A 156 -12.10 8.06 -3.66
CA SER A 156 -12.73 6.85 -4.20
C SER A 156 -13.87 7.13 -5.17
N GLY A 157 -14.44 8.32 -5.14
CA GLY A 157 -15.53 8.74 -6.01
C GLY A 157 -15.14 8.84 -7.49
N PRO A 158 -16.14 8.87 -8.40
CA PRO A 158 -15.89 9.10 -9.83
C PRO A 158 -15.22 10.46 -10.03
N GLU A 159 -14.39 10.56 -11.05
CA GLU A 159 -13.86 11.85 -11.50
C GLU A 159 -15.01 12.79 -11.86
N LYS A 160 -15.02 13.96 -11.22
CA LYS A 160 -15.97 15.04 -11.56
C LYS A 160 -15.46 15.84 -12.73
#